data_7ca9b3bc6e68e802acccc9dd29ba905f
#
_entry.id   7ca9b3bc6e68e802acccc9dd29ba905f
#
_cell.length_a   1.000
_cell.length_b   1.000
_cell.length_c   1.000
_cell.angle_alpha   90.00
_cell.angle_beta   90.00
_cell.angle_gamma   90.00
#
_symmetry.space_group_name_H-M   'P 1'
#
loop_
_entity.id
_entity.type
_entity.pdbx_description
1 polymer ?
#
loop_
_entity_poly.entity_id
_entity_poly.type
_entity_poly.pdbx_seq_one_letter_code
_entity_poly.pdbx_strand_id
1 'polypeptide(L)'
;MSSEVTFTVDEAIAAQREMRKRLGLGEERFSVPAFIGMISDEIEKTRAAGGSDAEIAATVEHATGKRIAPDDVTRFYAGPDKRRR
;
A
#
# COMPACT_ATOMS: atom_id res chain seq x y z
N MET A 1 -8.19 -27.44 19.05
CA MET A 1 -8.15 -26.66 18.29
C MET A 1 -7.18 -25.71 18.33
N SER A 2 -6.67 -25.36 17.56
CA SER A 2 -5.63 -24.44 17.65
C SER A 2 -6.15 -23.11 17.36
N SER A 3 -5.64 -22.17 18.03
CA SER A 3 -6.01 -20.83 17.73
C SER A 3 -5.17 -20.40 16.55
N GLU A 4 -5.74 -19.62 15.74
CA GLU A 4 -5.03 -19.08 14.63
C GLU A 4 -4.21 -17.92 15.07
N VAL A 5 -2.98 -17.90 14.63
CA VAL A 5 -2.11 -16.76 14.84
C VAL A 5 -2.26 -15.84 13.62
N THR A 6 -2.50 -14.58 13.85
CA THR A 6 -2.58 -13.63 12.77
C THR A 6 -1.55 -12.52 12.99
N PHE A 7 -1.25 -11.79 11.95
CA PHE A 7 -0.26 -10.74 12.00
C PHE A 7 -0.83 -9.47 11.41
N THR A 8 -0.48 -8.34 12.00
CA THR A 8 -0.82 -7.06 11.43
C THR A 8 0.16 -6.72 10.32
N VAL A 9 -0.21 -5.72 9.51
CA VAL A 9 0.70 -5.24 8.46
C VAL A 9 2.00 -4.74 9.08
N ASP A 10 1.90 -4.02 10.19
CA ASP A 10 3.11 -3.50 10.84
C ASP A 10 4.03 -4.62 11.30
N GLU A 11 3.45 -5.70 11.80
CA GLU A 11 4.25 -6.84 12.22
C GLU A 11 4.91 -7.51 11.03
N ALA A 12 4.20 -7.61 9.91
CA ALA A 12 4.78 -8.19 8.70
C ALA A 12 5.94 -7.34 8.20
N ILE A 13 5.77 -6.02 8.22
CA ILE A 13 6.83 -5.11 7.81
C ILE A 13 8.03 -5.24 8.73
N ALA A 14 7.79 -5.33 10.03
CA ALA A 14 8.90 -5.45 11.00
C ALA A 14 9.69 -6.73 10.75
N ALA A 15 8.99 -7.85 10.52
CA ALA A 15 9.66 -9.11 10.27
C ALA A 15 10.46 -9.07 8.97
N GLN A 16 9.87 -8.49 7.93
CA GLN A 16 10.52 -8.37 6.64
C GLN A 16 11.78 -7.52 6.75
N ARG A 17 11.66 -6.41 7.46
CA ARG A 17 12.78 -5.49 7.64
C ARG A 17 13.93 -6.17 8.38
N GLU A 18 13.60 -6.95 9.39
CA GLU A 18 14.63 -7.64 10.17
C GLU A 18 15.34 -8.70 9.33
N MET A 19 14.58 -9.43 8.52
CA MET A 19 15.19 -10.44 7.66
C MET A 19 16.09 -9.82 6.60
N ARG A 20 15.63 -8.70 6.00
CA ARG A 20 16.45 -8.03 5.00
C ARG A 20 17.75 -7.51 5.60
N LYS A 21 17.69 -7.05 6.85
CA LYS A 21 18.86 -6.57 7.54
C LYS A 21 19.86 -7.69 7.73
N ARG A 22 19.39 -8.87 8.13
CA ARG A 22 20.27 -10.02 8.32
C ARG A 22 20.91 -10.48 7.02
N LEU A 23 20.20 -10.28 5.91
CA LEU A 23 20.70 -10.67 4.60
C LEU A 23 21.58 -9.60 3.97
N GLY A 24 21.76 -8.48 4.63
CA GLY A 24 22.54 -7.38 4.08
C GLY A 24 21.84 -6.60 2.99
N LEU A 25 20.52 -6.75 2.88
CA LEU A 25 19.75 -6.03 1.88
C LEU A 25 19.29 -4.69 2.46
N GLY A 26 19.18 -3.69 1.60
CA GLY A 26 18.64 -2.41 2.04
C GLY A 26 17.13 -2.47 2.20
N GLU A 27 16.56 -1.33 2.52
CA GLU A 27 15.11 -1.24 2.63
C GLU A 27 14.46 -1.53 1.29
N GLU A 28 13.36 -2.22 1.34
CA GLU A 28 12.59 -2.44 0.12
C GLU A 28 11.88 -1.16 -0.26
N ARG A 29 11.96 -0.79 -1.53
CA ARG A 29 11.35 0.43 -2.01
C ARG A 29 10.48 0.10 -3.21
N PHE A 30 9.44 0.89 -3.38
CA PHE A 30 8.45 0.62 -4.42
C PHE A 30 8.32 1.83 -5.33
N SER A 31 8.14 1.57 -6.61
CA SER A 31 7.78 2.63 -7.56
C SER A 31 6.36 3.12 -7.24
N VAL A 32 6.00 4.28 -7.80
CA VAL A 32 4.64 4.79 -7.61
C VAL A 32 3.59 3.79 -8.09
N PRO A 33 3.71 3.21 -9.29
CA PRO A 33 2.72 2.21 -9.72
C PRO A 33 2.60 1.03 -8.76
N ALA A 34 3.73 0.50 -8.30
CA ALA A 34 3.71 -0.64 -7.39
C ALA A 34 3.08 -0.25 -6.05
N PHE A 35 3.40 0.94 -5.55
CA PHE A 35 2.84 1.41 -4.30
C PHE A 35 1.33 1.58 -4.41
N ILE A 36 0.85 2.19 -5.49
CA ILE A 36 -0.59 2.37 -5.69
C ILE A 36 -1.28 1.01 -5.76
N GLY A 37 -0.66 0.04 -6.42
CA GLY A 37 -1.22 -1.32 -6.46
C GLY A 37 -1.38 -1.91 -5.07
N MET A 38 -0.41 -1.67 -4.20
CA MET A 38 -0.44 -2.22 -2.84
C MET A 38 -1.58 -1.65 -2.00
N ILE A 39 -1.99 -0.42 -2.27
CA ILE A 39 -3.07 0.20 -1.48
C ILE A 39 -4.39 0.26 -2.25
N SER A 40 -4.51 -0.54 -3.31
CA SER A 40 -5.69 -0.47 -4.17
C SER A 40 -6.97 -0.86 -3.45
N ASP A 41 -6.92 -1.78 -2.47
CA ASP A 41 -8.12 -2.11 -1.70
C ASP A 41 -8.62 -0.89 -0.95
N GLU A 42 -7.71 -0.16 -0.33
CA GLU A 42 -8.07 1.03 0.43
C GLU A 42 -8.55 2.14 -0.48
N ILE A 43 -7.95 2.24 -1.67
CA ILE A 43 -8.40 3.21 -2.66
C ILE A 43 -9.84 2.91 -3.07
N GLU A 44 -10.12 1.63 -3.32
CA GLU A 44 -11.46 1.23 -3.74
C GLU A 44 -12.49 1.57 -2.67
N LYS A 45 -12.18 1.28 -1.42
CA LYS A 45 -13.08 1.55 -0.33
C LYS A 45 -13.27 3.05 -0.09
N THR A 46 -12.20 3.81 -0.28
CA THR A 46 -12.28 5.26 -0.13
C THR A 46 -13.17 5.85 -1.21
N ARG A 47 -13.03 5.38 -2.45
CA ARG A 47 -13.87 5.83 -3.54
C ARG A 47 -15.33 5.47 -3.30
N ALA A 48 -15.57 4.26 -2.81
CA ALA A 48 -16.94 3.82 -2.52
C ALA A 48 -17.58 4.68 -1.45
N ALA A 49 -16.78 5.23 -0.55
CA ALA A 49 -17.27 6.12 0.49
C ALA A 49 -17.38 7.57 0.04
N GLY A 50 -17.10 7.85 -1.24
CA GLY A 50 -17.23 9.19 -1.77
C GLY A 50 -15.96 9.99 -1.84
N GLY A 51 -14.81 9.38 -1.49
CA GLY A 51 -13.54 10.09 -1.55
C GLY A 51 -13.03 10.23 -2.96
N SER A 52 -12.33 11.32 -3.21
CA SER A 52 -11.77 11.59 -4.53
C SER A 52 -10.31 11.13 -4.58
N ASP A 53 -9.79 11.01 -5.79
CA ASP A 53 -8.38 10.68 -5.95
C ASP A 53 -7.48 11.80 -5.42
N ALA A 54 -7.95 13.05 -5.45
CA ALA A 54 -7.21 14.14 -4.83
C ALA A 54 -7.10 13.95 -3.32
N GLU A 55 -8.18 13.50 -2.69
CA GLU A 55 -8.16 13.22 -1.26
C GLU A 55 -7.25 12.05 -0.93
N ILE A 56 -7.23 11.03 -1.80
CA ILE A 56 -6.35 9.89 -1.62
C ILE A 56 -4.89 10.35 -1.70
N ALA A 57 -4.56 11.17 -2.70
CA ALA A 57 -3.21 11.67 -2.84
C ALA A 57 -2.80 12.50 -1.61
N ALA A 58 -3.73 13.33 -1.11
CA ALA A 58 -3.46 14.13 0.08
C ALA A 58 -3.23 13.25 1.31
N THR A 59 -3.98 12.16 1.41
CA THR A 59 -3.80 11.21 2.51
C THR A 59 -2.43 10.55 2.45
N VAL A 60 -1.98 10.19 1.25
CA VAL A 60 -0.66 9.60 1.09
C VAL A 60 0.42 10.58 1.53
N GLU A 61 0.29 11.85 1.11
CA GLU A 61 1.28 12.85 1.49
C GLU A 61 1.30 13.05 3.01
N HIS A 62 0.13 13.09 3.62
CA HIS A 62 0.04 13.24 5.06
C HIS A 62 0.70 12.07 5.79
N ALA A 63 0.48 10.87 5.29
CA ALA A 63 0.97 9.66 5.96
C ALA A 63 2.47 9.42 5.73
N THR A 64 2.97 9.80 4.56
CA THR A 64 4.35 9.43 4.18
C THR A 64 5.28 10.62 4.05
N GLY A 65 4.76 11.83 3.96
CA GLY A 65 5.55 13.00 3.67
C GLY A 65 5.93 13.14 2.20
N LYS A 66 5.45 12.24 1.35
CA LYS A 66 5.79 12.23 -0.06
C LYS A 66 4.56 12.53 -0.88
N ARG A 67 4.75 13.31 -1.93
CA ARG A 67 3.65 13.76 -2.75
C ARG A 67 3.51 12.91 -4.00
N ILE A 68 2.29 12.50 -4.29
CA ILE A 68 1.96 11.90 -5.57
C ILE A 68 0.84 12.73 -6.18
N ALA A 69 0.68 12.64 -7.50
CA ALA A 69 -0.38 13.37 -8.17
C ALA A 69 -1.68 12.56 -8.09
N PRO A 70 -2.84 13.24 -8.01
CA PRO A 70 -4.11 12.50 -8.09
C PRO A 70 -4.19 11.65 -9.34
N ASP A 71 -3.59 12.11 -10.44
CA ASP A 71 -3.57 11.36 -11.68
C ASP A 71 -2.85 10.03 -11.54
N ASP A 72 -1.84 9.97 -10.66
CA ASP A 72 -1.14 8.71 -10.41
C ASP A 72 -2.10 7.69 -9.79
N VAL A 73 -2.96 8.14 -8.89
CA VAL A 73 -3.96 7.25 -8.29
C VAL A 73 -4.87 6.71 -9.39
N THR A 74 -5.34 7.60 -10.26
CA THR A 74 -6.26 7.22 -11.33
C THR A 74 -5.61 6.22 -12.28
N ARG A 75 -4.38 6.48 -12.67
CA ARG A 75 -3.71 5.69 -13.70
C ARG A 75 -3.27 4.32 -13.20
N PHE A 76 -2.80 4.24 -11.97
CA PHE A 76 -2.15 3.02 -11.50
C PHE A 76 -3.02 2.20 -10.56
N TYR A 77 -4.20 2.68 -10.23
CA TYR A 77 -5.13 1.88 -9.43
C TYR A 77 -5.39 0.55 -10.13
N ALA A 78 -5.24 -0.53 -9.38
CA ALA A 78 -5.48 -1.87 -9.92
C ALA A 78 -6.85 -2.34 -9.45
N GLY A 79 -7.76 -2.54 -10.38
CA GLY A 79 -9.09 -3.04 -10.05
C GLY A 79 -9.02 -4.46 -9.52
N PRO A 80 -10.13 -4.95 -8.95
CA PRO A 80 -10.14 -6.28 -8.35
C PRO A 80 -9.69 -7.38 -9.30
N ASP A 81 -10.05 -7.26 -10.58
CA ASP A 81 -9.67 -8.28 -11.55
C ASP A 81 -8.17 -8.35 -11.76
N LYS A 82 -7.50 -7.20 -11.72
CA LYS A 82 -6.06 -7.17 -11.91
C LYS A 82 -5.29 -7.57 -10.68
N ARG A 83 -5.89 -7.39 -9.52
CA ARG A 83 -5.23 -7.76 -8.28
C ARG A 83 -5.33 -9.25 -8.01
N ARG A 84 -6.33 -9.88 -8.62
CA ARG A 84 -6.56 -11.27 -8.38
C ARG A 84 -5.77 -12.10 -9.36
N ARG A 85 -4.72 -12.68 -8.95
CA ARG A 85 -3.86 -13.42 -9.88
C ARG A 85 -3.53 -14.76 -9.31
#